data_bf186190fed88cb3d064fc557dac2f4d
#
_entry.id   bf186190fed88cb3d064fc557dac2f4d
#
_cell.length_a   1.000
_cell.length_b   1.000
_cell.length_c   1.000
_cell.angle_alpha   90.00
_cell.angle_beta   90.00
_cell.angle_gamma   90.00
#
_symmetry.space_group_name_H-M   'P 1'
#
loop_
_entity.id
_entity.type
_entity.pdbx_description
1 polymer ?
#
loop_
_entity_poly.entity_id
_entity_poly.type
_entity_poly.pdbx_seq_one_letter_code
_entity_poly.pdbx_strand_id
1 'polypeptide(L)'
;YAFLDINPNSNGHVLLIPKKHYVTVLDIDKDFIGYALEVIQEKLYPLLKTKLGIDGLTISQNNFLGQDVKHYHIHLIPRYNKNNPLKEKMDVEKIYQKLTSNN
;
A
#
# COMPACT_ATOMS: atom_id res chain seq x y z
N TYR A 1 -7.57 7.81 -2.28
CA TYR A 1 -8.00 6.43 -2.52
C TYR A 1 -6.90 5.46 -2.10
N ALA A 2 -7.31 4.36 -1.47
CA ALA A 2 -6.42 3.27 -1.12
C ALA A 2 -7.04 1.97 -1.64
N PHE A 3 -6.25 1.17 -2.36
CA PHE A 3 -6.72 -0.11 -2.90
C PHE A 3 -5.56 -1.08 -3.09
N LEU A 4 -5.89 -2.37 -3.21
CA LEU A 4 -4.86 -3.39 -3.41
C LEU A 4 -4.33 -3.35 -4.84
N ASP A 5 -3.01 -3.52 -4.97
CA ASP A 5 -2.38 -3.69 -6.28
C ASP A 5 -2.76 -5.07 -6.83
N ILE A 6 -3.18 -5.11 -8.10
CA ILE A 6 -3.54 -6.37 -8.76
C ILE A 6 -2.31 -7.20 -9.15
N ASN A 7 -1.13 -6.58 -9.17
CA ASN A 7 0.15 -7.26 -9.41
C ASN A 7 1.05 -7.05 -8.19
N PRO A 8 0.70 -7.63 -7.04
CA PRO A 8 1.37 -7.28 -5.79
C PRO A 8 2.79 -7.83 -5.69
N ASN A 9 3.68 -7.07 -5.05
CA ASN A 9 5.01 -7.54 -4.68
C ASN A 9 4.95 -8.46 -3.47
N SER A 10 3.92 -8.30 -2.63
CA SER A 10 3.68 -9.14 -1.46
C SER A 10 2.21 -9.07 -1.10
N ASN A 11 1.79 -9.97 -0.22
CA ASN A 11 0.39 -9.96 0.25
C ASN A 11 0.07 -8.65 0.96
N GLY A 12 -1.00 -8.00 0.52
CA GLY A 12 -1.43 -6.74 1.13
C GLY A 12 -0.74 -5.51 0.56
N HIS A 13 -0.11 -5.61 -0.61
CA HIS A 13 0.48 -4.46 -1.31
C HIS A 13 -0.63 -3.47 -1.65
N VAL A 14 -0.60 -2.30 -0.98
CA VAL A 14 -1.61 -1.26 -1.13
C VAL A 14 -1.05 -0.11 -1.94
N LEU A 15 -1.89 0.46 -2.81
CA LEU A 15 -1.62 1.71 -3.51
C LEU A 15 -2.46 2.82 -2.87
N LEU A 16 -1.81 3.93 -2.55
CA LEU A 16 -2.47 5.11 -1.99
C LEU A 16 -2.30 6.26 -2.97
N ILE A 17 -3.42 6.78 -3.48
CA ILE A 17 -3.40 7.80 -4.52
C ILE A 17 -4.24 9.02 -4.12
N PRO A 18 -3.86 10.23 -4.57
CA PRO A 18 -4.72 11.40 -4.41
C PRO A 18 -5.91 11.34 -5.37
N LYS A 19 -7.01 12.00 -5.02
CA LYS A 19 -8.17 12.10 -5.91
C LYS A 19 -7.86 12.98 -7.11
N LYS A 20 -7.15 14.09 -6.88
CA LYS A 20 -6.75 14.99 -7.94
C LYS A 20 -5.55 14.40 -8.68
N HIS A 21 -5.46 14.64 -9.98
CA HIS A 21 -4.36 14.11 -10.79
C HIS A 21 -3.06 14.89 -10.53
N TYR A 22 -2.03 14.17 -10.14
CA TYR A 22 -0.65 14.63 -10.07
C TYR A 22 0.21 13.54 -10.69
N VAL A 23 1.39 13.88 -11.20
CA VAL A 23 2.23 12.88 -11.86
C VAL A 23 3.39 12.43 -10.96
N THR A 24 4.12 13.38 -10.37
CA THR A 24 5.33 13.05 -9.61
C THR A 24 5.41 13.86 -8.32
N VAL A 25 6.48 13.61 -7.55
CA VAL A 25 6.78 14.38 -6.34
C VAL A 25 6.99 15.87 -6.65
N LEU A 26 7.28 16.22 -7.90
CA LEU A 26 7.54 17.62 -8.28
C LEU A 26 6.26 18.42 -8.41
N ASP A 27 5.12 17.81 -8.68
CA ASP A 27 3.85 18.52 -8.82
C ASP A 27 2.82 18.14 -7.76
N ILE A 28 3.13 17.23 -6.83
CA ILE A 28 2.20 16.80 -5.78
C ILE A 28 1.90 17.95 -4.81
N ASP A 29 0.65 18.03 -4.38
CA ASP A 29 0.25 18.95 -3.31
C ASP A 29 0.88 18.47 -1.99
N LYS A 30 1.58 19.36 -1.31
CA LYS A 30 2.25 19.04 -0.05
C LYS A 30 1.27 18.58 1.04
N ASP A 31 0.06 19.12 1.05
CA ASP A 31 -0.96 18.75 2.03
C ASP A 31 -1.38 17.30 1.86
N PHE A 32 -1.33 16.77 0.61
CA PHE A 32 -1.63 15.36 0.38
C PHE A 32 -0.63 14.46 1.12
N ILE A 33 0.65 14.82 1.14
CA ILE A 33 1.68 14.01 1.79
C ILE A 33 1.40 13.88 3.29
N GLY A 34 1.06 14.99 3.95
CA GLY A 34 0.70 14.96 5.38
C GLY A 34 -0.55 14.13 5.64
N TYR A 35 -1.56 14.29 4.82
CA TYR A 35 -2.79 13.51 4.92
C TYR A 35 -2.54 12.02 4.69
N ALA A 36 -1.72 11.70 3.68
CA ALA A 36 -1.38 10.31 3.38
C ALA A 36 -0.65 9.66 4.56
N LEU A 37 0.29 10.38 5.17
CA LEU A 37 1.01 9.86 6.34
C LEU A 37 0.04 9.58 7.48
N GLU A 38 -0.91 10.46 7.74
CA GLU A 38 -1.93 10.27 8.77
C GLU A 38 -2.77 9.01 8.51
N VAL A 39 -3.20 8.82 7.25
CA VAL A 39 -3.98 7.63 6.86
C VAL A 39 -3.16 6.36 7.07
N ILE A 40 -1.87 6.38 6.72
CA ILE A 40 -0.98 5.23 6.94
C ILE A 40 -0.86 4.94 8.43
N GLN A 41 -0.60 5.95 9.24
CA GLN A 41 -0.40 5.78 10.69
C GLN A 41 -1.64 5.30 11.40
N GLU A 42 -2.80 5.86 11.07
CA GLU A 42 -4.02 5.66 11.84
C GLU A 42 -4.90 4.54 11.30
N LYS A 43 -4.82 4.23 10.00
CA LYS A 43 -5.74 3.29 9.36
C LYS A 43 -5.05 2.13 8.65
N LEU A 44 -4.14 2.41 7.73
CA LEU A 44 -3.62 1.37 6.84
C LEU A 44 -2.62 0.44 7.54
N TYR A 45 -1.64 1.00 8.25
CA TYR A 45 -0.69 0.15 8.97
C TYR A 45 -1.39 -0.68 10.05
N PRO A 46 -2.26 -0.10 10.90
CA PRO A 46 -2.98 -0.91 11.88
C PRO A 46 -3.82 -2.03 11.26
N LEU A 47 -4.46 -1.75 10.13
CA LEU A 47 -5.25 -2.76 9.42
C LEU A 47 -4.38 -3.91 8.93
N LEU A 48 -3.26 -3.58 8.25
CA LEU A 48 -2.34 -4.59 7.74
C LEU A 48 -1.74 -5.41 8.88
N LYS A 49 -1.37 -4.77 9.97
CA LYS A 49 -0.79 -5.45 11.13
C LYS A 49 -1.81 -6.39 11.78
N THR A 50 -3.02 -5.91 12.02
CA THR A 50 -4.07 -6.68 12.69
C THR A 50 -4.56 -7.84 11.85
N LYS A 51 -4.81 -7.60 10.56
CA LYS A 51 -5.44 -8.59 9.69
C LYS A 51 -4.45 -9.54 9.04
N LEU A 52 -3.25 -9.09 8.74
CA LEU A 52 -2.26 -9.90 8.02
C LEU A 52 -1.02 -10.23 8.85
N GLY A 53 -0.83 -9.58 9.99
CA GLY A 53 0.33 -9.85 10.85
C GLY A 53 1.65 -9.54 10.16
N ILE A 54 1.71 -8.41 9.44
CA ILE A 54 2.93 -8.05 8.69
C ILE A 54 4.10 -7.84 9.66
N ASP A 55 5.32 -8.15 9.20
CA ASP A 55 6.54 -8.00 9.98
C ASP A 55 7.28 -6.71 9.69
N GLY A 56 6.99 -6.09 8.55
CA GLY A 56 7.57 -4.81 8.17
C GLY A 56 6.77 -4.18 7.05
N LEU A 57 7.13 -2.96 6.70
CA LEU A 57 6.43 -2.22 5.64
C LEU A 57 7.42 -1.35 4.89
N THR A 58 7.45 -1.52 3.57
CA THR A 58 8.20 -0.62 2.69
C THR A 58 7.22 0.41 2.13
N ILE A 59 7.60 1.67 2.21
CA ILE A 59 6.83 2.77 1.63
C ILE A 59 7.69 3.37 0.52
N SER A 60 7.16 3.38 -0.71
CA SER A 60 7.92 3.89 -1.86
C SER A 60 7.02 4.65 -2.81
N GLN A 61 7.65 5.50 -3.62
CA GLN A 61 6.97 6.29 -4.64
C GLN A 61 7.98 6.50 -5.78
N ASN A 62 7.57 6.25 -7.01
CA ASN A 62 8.45 6.33 -8.17
C ASN A 62 8.14 7.57 -9.00
N ASN A 63 9.19 8.20 -9.55
CA ASN A 63 9.09 9.41 -10.36
C ASN A 63 9.79 9.18 -11.70
N PHE A 64 9.10 9.42 -12.81
CA PHE A 64 9.62 9.30 -14.18
C PHE A 64 10.06 7.87 -14.52
N LEU A 65 11.33 7.63 -14.76
CA LEU A 65 11.84 6.28 -15.03
C LEU A 65 11.59 5.40 -13.80
N GLY A 66 10.95 4.27 -14.00
CA GLY A 66 10.48 3.40 -12.92
C GLY A 66 9.03 3.63 -12.52
N GLN A 67 8.43 4.70 -13.02
CA GLN A 67 7.02 5.00 -12.80
C GLN A 67 6.19 4.40 -13.94
N ASP A 68 5.55 3.26 -13.70
CA ASP A 68 4.78 2.56 -14.72
C ASP A 68 3.49 3.30 -15.06
N VAL A 69 2.83 3.87 -14.05
CA VAL A 69 1.60 4.64 -14.22
C VAL A 69 1.88 6.10 -13.95
N LYS A 70 1.52 6.97 -14.88
CA LYS A 70 1.81 8.41 -14.80
C LYS A 70 0.76 9.15 -13.96
N HIS A 71 0.47 8.62 -12.78
CA HIS A 71 -0.38 9.22 -11.76
C HIS A 71 0.33 8.99 -10.43
N TYR A 72 0.47 10.03 -9.61
CA TYR A 72 1.18 9.91 -8.34
C TYR A 72 0.55 8.81 -7.48
N HIS A 73 1.36 7.88 -7.02
CA HIS A 73 0.89 6.83 -6.13
C HIS A 73 1.99 6.40 -5.18
N ILE A 74 1.58 6.11 -3.93
CA ILE A 74 2.47 5.63 -2.89
C ILE A 74 2.23 4.12 -2.75
N HIS A 75 3.32 3.34 -2.78
CA HIS A 75 3.27 1.90 -2.53
C HIS A 75 3.45 1.63 -1.06
N LEU A 76 2.57 0.82 -0.49
CA LEU A 76 2.73 0.23 0.84
C LEU A 76 2.95 -1.26 0.62
N ILE A 77 4.17 -1.72 0.81
CA ILE A 77 4.55 -3.10 0.50
C ILE A 77 4.88 -3.84 1.80
N PRO A 78 3.95 -4.69 2.30
CA PRO A 78 4.21 -5.47 3.49
C PRO A 78 5.41 -6.39 3.33
N ARG A 79 6.16 -6.59 4.41
CA ARG A 79 7.29 -7.52 4.47
C ARG A 79 6.98 -8.59 5.50
N TYR A 80 7.37 -9.82 5.19
CA TYR A 80 7.09 -10.98 6.03
C TYR A 80 8.38 -11.75 6.30
N ASN A 81 8.58 -12.14 7.55
CA ASN A 81 9.66 -13.05 7.92
C ASN A 81 9.47 -14.40 7.21
N LYS A 82 10.56 -15.13 7.01
CA LYS A 82 10.53 -16.40 6.28
C LYS A 82 9.60 -17.44 6.93
N ASN A 83 9.33 -17.33 8.23
CA ASN A 83 8.46 -18.26 8.94
C ASN A 83 7.00 -17.81 8.98
N ASN A 84 6.69 -16.61 8.46
CA ASN A 84 5.33 -16.12 8.40
C ASN A 84 4.59 -16.82 7.26
N PRO A 85 3.41 -17.43 7.52
CA PRO A 85 2.65 -18.09 6.46
C PRO A 85 2.33 -17.18 5.28
N LEU A 86 2.18 -15.86 5.51
CA LEU A 86 1.85 -14.91 4.45
C LEU A 86 3.08 -14.45 3.66
N LYS A 87 4.25 -15.04 3.90
CA LYS A 87 5.41 -14.89 3.02
C LYS A 87 5.10 -15.45 1.64
N GLU A 88 4.33 -16.52 1.56
CA GLU A 88 3.86 -17.09 0.31
C GLU A 88 2.71 -16.26 -0.24
N LYS A 89 2.80 -15.87 -1.50
CA LYS A 89 1.76 -15.04 -2.12
C LYS A 89 0.44 -15.79 -2.24
N MET A 90 -0.63 -15.10 -1.87
CA MET A 90 -1.99 -15.58 -2.01
C MET A 90 -2.70 -14.77 -3.10
N ASP A 91 -3.83 -15.30 -3.57
CA ASP A 91 -4.73 -14.60 -4.48
C ASP A 91 -5.13 -13.26 -3.85
N VAL A 92 -5.10 -12.19 -4.65
CA VAL A 92 -5.46 -10.84 -4.20
C VAL A 92 -6.87 -10.81 -3.58
N GLU A 93 -7.81 -11.54 -4.17
CA GLU A 93 -9.18 -11.61 -3.65
C GLU A 93 -9.22 -12.18 -2.23
N LYS A 94 -8.42 -13.20 -1.96
CA LYS A 94 -8.34 -13.78 -0.60
C LYS A 94 -7.76 -12.80 0.39
N ILE A 95 -6.76 -12.02 -0.02
CA ILE A 95 -6.17 -10.99 0.84
C ILE A 95 -7.20 -9.88 1.09
N TYR A 96 -7.94 -9.46 0.06
CA TYR A 96 -8.99 -8.48 0.20
C TYR A 96 -10.03 -8.94 1.24
N GLN A 97 -10.44 -10.20 1.16
CA GLN A 97 -11.40 -10.77 2.12
C GLN A 97 -10.85 -10.75 3.55
N LYS A 98 -9.56 -11.07 3.74
CA LYS A 98 -8.94 -11.00 5.06
C LYS A 98 -8.95 -9.57 5.61
N LEU A 99 -8.66 -8.59 4.76
CA LEU A 99 -8.58 -7.19 5.17
C LEU A 99 -9.95 -6.60 5.50
N THR A 100 -10.99 -7.07 4.84
CA THR A 100 -12.36 -6.56 5.03
C THR A 100 -13.20 -7.43 5.96
N SER A 101 -12.66 -8.51 6.48
CA SER A 101 -13.36 -9.38 7.42
C SER A 101 -13.57 -8.68 8.76
N ASN A 102 -14.73 -8.92 9.40
CA ASN A 102 -15.05 -8.39 10.72
C ASN A 102 -14.44 -9.21 11.86
N ASN A 103 -13.81 -10.33 11.53
CA ASN A 103 -13.25 -11.24 12.55
C ASN A 103 -11.79 -10.96 12.84
#